data_60f2cee3ccba5467697c6ba1cd61e253
#
_entry.id   60f2cee3ccba5467697c6ba1cd61e253
#
_cell.length_a   1.000
_cell.length_b   1.000
_cell.length_c   1.000
_cell.angle_alpha   90.00
_cell.angle_beta   90.00
_cell.angle_gamma   90.00
#
_symmetry.space_group_name_H-M   'P 1'
#
loop_
_entity.id
_entity.type
_entity.pdbx_description
1 polymer ?
#
loop_
_entity_poly.entity_id
_entity_poly.type
_entity_poly.pdbx_seq_one_letter_code
_entity_poly.pdbx_strand_id
1 'polypeptide(L)'
;MSLVLTDMRILGLDAGAVSLSAAEVDERGEIVRTFYEFHHGQVQACLDRILGQLDLARVRAVAATTSTPGFIRSNRSVDNQICLITAARRRHPDCRSILVVGGERFGLVRFAADGTY
;
A
#
# COMPACT_ATOMS: atom_id res chain seq x y z
N MET A 1 27.16 -18.84 -13.23
CA MET A 1 26.60 -17.68 -13.62
C MET A 1 25.52 -17.25 -12.77
N SER A 2 25.58 -16.15 -12.42
CA SER A 2 24.65 -15.71 -11.56
C SER A 2 23.57 -15.09 -12.28
N LEU A 3 22.45 -15.53 -12.12
CA LEU A 3 21.45 -14.94 -12.65
C LEU A 3 20.94 -14.09 -11.73
N VAL A 4 21.07 -13.06 -11.89
CA VAL A 4 20.50 -12.16 -11.16
C VAL A 4 19.17 -12.01 -11.34
N LEU A 5 18.64 -12.37 -10.60
CA LEU A 5 17.47 -12.41 -10.71
C LEU A 5 16.81 -11.36 -10.37
N THR A 6 16.67 -10.73 -10.23
CA THR A 6 15.53 -10.21 -10.13
C THR A 6 15.47 -9.36 -9.00
N ASP A 7 15.76 -8.23 -9.16
CA ASP A 7 15.39 -7.12 -8.37
C ASP A 7 13.97 -6.72 -8.73
N MET A 8 13.07 -7.65 -8.53
CA MET A 8 11.67 -7.42 -8.83
C MET A 8 10.96 -6.71 -7.69
N ARG A 9 9.93 -5.94 -8.03
CA ARG A 9 9.19 -5.13 -7.09
C ARG A 9 7.71 -5.46 -7.13
N ILE A 10 7.04 -5.21 -6.02
CA ILE A 10 5.59 -5.18 -5.96
C ILE A 10 5.21 -3.75 -5.63
N LEU A 11 4.24 -3.21 -6.33
CA LEU A 11 3.73 -1.89 -6.06
C LEU A 11 2.41 -2.01 -5.30
N GLY A 12 2.34 -1.40 -4.14
CA GLY A 12 1.11 -1.28 -3.37
C GLY A 12 0.49 0.09 -3.59
N LEU A 13 -0.82 0.15 -3.83
CA LEU A 13 -1.54 1.39 -4.06
C LEU A 13 -2.71 1.53 -3.10
N ASP A 14 -2.90 2.71 -2.59
CA ASP A 14 -4.05 3.05 -1.76
C ASP A 14 -4.58 4.43 -2.19
N ALA A 15 -5.66 4.43 -2.94
CA ALA A 15 -6.33 5.66 -3.33
C ALA A 15 -7.56 5.86 -2.47
N GLY A 16 -7.51 6.85 -1.62
CA GLY A 16 -8.64 7.25 -0.77
C GLY A 16 -9.35 8.47 -1.32
N ALA A 17 -10.20 9.07 -0.51
CA ALA A 17 -10.99 10.24 -0.91
C ALA A 17 -10.14 11.47 -1.17
N VAL A 18 -8.99 11.60 -0.54
CA VAL A 18 -8.18 12.81 -0.54
C VAL A 18 -6.82 12.59 -1.17
N SER A 19 -6.21 11.44 -0.94
CA SER A 19 -4.82 11.18 -1.32
C SER A 19 -4.62 9.85 -2.00
N LEU A 20 -3.54 9.74 -2.74
CA LEU A 20 -3.05 8.49 -3.29
C LEU A 20 -1.71 8.19 -2.64
N SER A 21 -1.61 7.02 -2.06
CA SER A 21 -0.37 6.52 -1.48
C SER A 21 0.12 5.33 -2.29
N ALA A 22 1.41 5.20 -2.42
CA ALA A 22 2.02 4.05 -3.08
C ALA A 22 3.27 3.61 -2.32
N ALA A 23 3.54 2.32 -2.33
CA ALA A 23 4.76 1.77 -1.77
C ALA A 23 5.36 0.77 -2.75
N GLU A 24 6.63 0.92 -3.04
CA GLU A 24 7.39 -0.04 -3.81
C GLU A 24 8.12 -0.95 -2.85
N VAL A 25 7.90 -2.24 -2.96
CA VAL A 25 8.38 -3.25 -2.02
C VAL A 25 9.23 -4.25 -2.79
N ASP A 26 10.34 -4.65 -2.23
CA ASP A 26 11.23 -5.63 -2.84
C ASP A 26 10.80 -7.08 -2.54
N GLU A 27 11.56 -8.03 -3.03
CA GLU A 27 11.25 -9.43 -2.84
C GLU A 27 11.34 -9.90 -1.40
N ARG A 28 12.00 -9.18 -0.55
CA ARG A 28 12.09 -9.52 0.87
C ARG A 28 10.96 -8.91 1.67
N GLY A 29 10.11 -8.13 1.03
CA GLY A 29 9.05 -7.40 1.71
C GLY A 29 9.51 -6.09 2.33
N GLU A 30 10.70 -5.60 1.96
CA GLU A 30 11.19 -4.33 2.48
C GLU A 30 10.71 -3.18 1.59
N ILE A 31 10.38 -2.05 2.21
CA ILE A 31 9.92 -0.88 1.47
C ILE A 31 11.13 -0.19 0.86
N VAL A 32 11.12 -0.08 -0.46
CA VAL A 32 12.17 0.57 -1.20
C VAL A 32 11.89 2.06 -1.33
N ARG A 33 10.64 2.41 -1.57
CA ARG A 33 10.25 3.81 -1.78
C ARG A 33 8.77 3.98 -1.51
N THR A 34 8.38 5.14 -1.02
CA THR A 34 6.98 5.47 -0.80
C THR A 34 6.61 6.77 -1.47
N PHE A 35 5.34 6.91 -1.81
CA PHE A 35 4.78 8.11 -2.40
C PHE A 35 3.50 8.46 -1.66
N TYR A 36 3.25 9.74 -1.49
CA TYR A 36 2.00 10.22 -0.92
C TYR A 36 1.69 11.57 -1.58
N GLU A 37 0.54 11.66 -2.24
CA GLU A 37 0.14 12.88 -2.89
C GLU A 37 -1.35 13.14 -2.70
N PHE A 38 -1.72 14.41 -2.54
CA PHE A 38 -3.11 14.79 -2.58
C PHE A 38 -3.54 14.82 -4.04
N HIS A 39 -4.58 14.11 -4.39
CA HIS A 39 -4.98 13.98 -5.80
C HIS A 39 -5.95 15.05 -6.29
N HIS A 40 -6.59 15.79 -5.38
CA HIS A 40 -7.53 16.85 -5.76
C HIS A 40 -8.58 16.41 -6.80
N GLY A 41 -9.06 15.17 -6.68
CA GLY A 41 -10.00 14.58 -7.63
C GLY A 41 -9.37 14.08 -8.93
N GLN A 42 -8.06 14.28 -9.14
CA GLN A 42 -7.39 13.85 -10.36
C GLN A 42 -6.50 12.62 -10.07
N VAL A 43 -7.14 11.54 -9.71
CA VAL A 43 -6.44 10.32 -9.29
C VAL A 43 -5.56 9.76 -10.39
N GLN A 44 -6.04 9.72 -11.64
CA GLN A 44 -5.28 9.17 -12.75
C GLN A 44 -4.01 9.98 -13.04
N ALA A 45 -4.11 11.30 -13.03
CA ALA A 45 -2.94 12.15 -13.25
C ALA A 45 -1.91 11.98 -12.13
N CYS A 46 -2.38 11.83 -10.89
CA CYS A 46 -1.53 11.58 -9.74
C CYS A 46 -0.84 10.22 -9.88
N LEU A 47 -1.57 9.18 -10.26
CA LEU A 47 -1.00 7.86 -10.48
C LEU A 47 0.05 7.89 -11.59
N ASP A 48 -0.22 8.60 -12.68
CA ASP A 48 0.73 8.69 -13.80
C ASP A 48 2.05 9.36 -13.37
N ARG A 49 1.97 10.36 -12.50
CA ARG A 49 3.19 10.98 -11.97
C ARG A 49 4.01 10.02 -11.11
N ILE A 50 3.35 9.22 -10.30
CA ILE A 50 4.01 8.22 -9.47
C ILE A 50 4.65 7.15 -10.35
N LEU A 51 3.90 6.62 -11.30
CA LEU A 51 4.39 5.58 -12.20
C LEU A 51 5.57 6.07 -13.04
N GLY A 52 5.59 7.34 -13.40
CA GLY A 52 6.70 7.93 -14.14
C GLY A 52 8.01 7.98 -13.37
N GLN A 53 7.98 7.79 -12.05
CA GLN A 53 9.17 7.77 -11.23
C GLN A 53 9.68 6.37 -10.94
N LEU A 54 8.97 5.34 -11.41
CA LEU A 54 9.32 3.95 -11.16
C LEU A 54 9.93 3.31 -12.39
N ASP A 55 10.73 2.29 -12.18
CA ASP A 55 11.17 1.42 -13.26
C ASP A 55 10.09 0.32 -13.41
N LEU A 56 9.15 0.56 -14.28
CA LEU A 56 8.01 -0.34 -14.45
C LEU A 56 8.42 -1.73 -14.93
N ALA A 57 9.58 -1.87 -15.56
CA ALA A 57 10.08 -3.18 -15.98
C ALA A 57 10.38 -4.08 -14.78
N ARG A 58 10.62 -3.49 -13.61
CA ARG A 58 10.85 -4.27 -12.41
C ARG A 58 9.58 -4.57 -11.64
N VAL A 59 8.48 -3.90 -11.93
CA VAL A 59 7.23 -4.11 -11.19
C VAL A 59 6.59 -5.40 -11.68
N ARG A 60 6.59 -6.40 -10.81
CA ARG A 60 6.06 -7.71 -11.14
C ARG A 60 4.57 -7.80 -10.90
N ALA A 61 4.09 -7.13 -9.93
CA ALA A 61 2.68 -7.17 -9.56
C ALA A 61 2.26 -5.88 -8.87
N VAL A 62 0.97 -5.60 -8.91
CA VAL A 62 0.36 -4.45 -8.25
C VAL A 62 -0.74 -4.95 -7.35
N ALA A 63 -0.72 -4.53 -6.11
CA ALA A 63 -1.79 -4.78 -5.16
C ALA A 63 -2.43 -3.44 -4.79
N ALA A 64 -3.72 -3.40 -4.64
CA ALA A 64 -4.43 -2.18 -4.29
C ALA A 64 -5.40 -2.44 -3.15
N THR A 65 -5.67 -1.40 -2.36
CA THR A 65 -6.71 -1.48 -1.34
C THR A 65 -8.08 -1.48 -2.00
N THR A 66 -9.08 -1.98 -1.30
CA THR A 66 -10.44 -2.02 -1.83
C THR A 66 -11.06 -0.62 -2.00
N SER A 67 -10.51 0.42 -1.35
CA SER A 67 -10.96 1.78 -1.58
C SER A 67 -10.43 2.38 -2.88
N THR A 68 -9.43 1.76 -3.48
CA THR A 68 -8.86 2.23 -4.74
C THR A 68 -9.86 2.05 -5.88
N PRO A 69 -10.11 3.08 -6.70
CA PRO A 69 -11.11 2.99 -7.76
C PRO A 69 -10.83 1.84 -8.73
N GLY A 70 -11.90 1.21 -9.19
CA GLY A 70 -11.80 0.05 -10.07
C GLY A 70 -11.17 0.30 -11.44
N PHE A 71 -11.06 1.56 -11.88
CA PHE A 71 -10.38 1.85 -13.13
C PHE A 71 -8.85 1.70 -13.00
N ILE A 72 -8.32 1.65 -11.77
CA ILE A 72 -6.92 1.36 -11.56
C ILE A 72 -6.79 -0.14 -11.49
N ARG A 73 -6.09 -0.71 -12.47
CA ARG A 73 -5.95 -2.16 -12.53
C ARG A 73 -4.91 -2.65 -11.55
N SER A 74 -5.22 -3.73 -10.85
CA SER A 74 -4.29 -4.38 -9.94
C SER A 74 -4.41 -5.89 -10.07
N ASN A 75 -3.35 -6.59 -9.70
CA ASN A 75 -3.36 -8.05 -9.68
C ASN A 75 -4.13 -8.58 -8.46
N ARG A 76 -4.20 -7.79 -7.42
CA ARG A 76 -4.90 -8.17 -6.20
C ARG A 76 -5.48 -6.94 -5.51
N SER A 77 -6.70 -7.08 -5.03
CA SER A 77 -7.35 -6.07 -4.21
C SER A 77 -7.43 -6.60 -2.78
N VAL A 78 -7.04 -5.83 -1.81
CA VAL A 78 -6.97 -6.25 -0.41
C VAL A 78 -7.72 -5.24 0.45
N ASP A 79 -8.47 -5.73 1.40
CA ASP A 79 -9.22 -4.89 2.32
C ASP A 79 -8.32 -3.89 3.04
N ASN A 80 -8.76 -2.66 3.17
CA ASN A 80 -8.00 -1.58 3.78
C ASN A 80 -7.58 -1.91 5.22
N GLN A 81 -8.48 -2.50 5.99
CA GLN A 81 -8.17 -2.82 7.37
C GLN A 81 -7.11 -3.91 7.48
N ILE A 82 -7.18 -4.91 6.62
CA ILE A 82 -6.17 -5.98 6.57
C ILE A 82 -4.81 -5.40 6.20
N CYS A 83 -4.76 -4.50 5.23
CA CYS A 83 -3.52 -3.83 4.84
C CYS A 83 -2.92 -3.06 6.01
N LEU A 84 -3.76 -2.30 6.71
CA LEU A 84 -3.33 -1.50 7.84
C LEU A 84 -2.79 -2.35 8.98
N ILE A 85 -3.50 -3.39 9.34
CA ILE A 85 -3.12 -4.28 10.44
C ILE A 85 -1.81 -4.99 10.10
N THR A 86 -1.68 -5.48 8.88
CA THR A 86 -0.47 -6.17 8.43
C THR A 86 0.74 -5.25 8.51
N ALA A 87 0.61 -4.02 8.00
CA ALA A 87 1.69 -3.05 8.02
C ALA A 87 2.06 -2.62 9.45
N ALA A 88 1.05 -2.37 10.28
CA ALA A 88 1.26 -1.95 11.66
C ALA A 88 1.98 -3.03 12.47
N ARG A 89 1.57 -4.28 12.32
CA ARG A 89 2.20 -5.38 13.04
C ARG A 89 3.62 -5.64 12.57
N ARG A 90 3.88 -5.43 11.29
CA ARG A 90 5.25 -5.61 10.78
C ARG A 90 6.21 -4.56 11.35
N ARG A 91 5.74 -3.32 11.48
CA ARG A 91 6.59 -2.24 11.98
C ARG A 91 6.58 -2.13 13.50
N HIS A 92 5.50 -2.52 14.13
CA HIS A 92 5.28 -2.41 15.56
C HIS A 92 4.67 -3.72 16.09
N PRO A 93 5.47 -4.80 16.19
CA PRO A 93 4.95 -6.11 16.58
C PRO A 93 4.23 -6.13 17.92
N ASP A 94 4.58 -5.18 18.80
CA ASP A 94 4.00 -5.15 20.14
C ASP A 94 2.79 -4.22 20.24
N CYS A 95 2.31 -3.66 19.15
CA CYS A 95 1.18 -2.76 19.23
C CYS A 95 -0.08 -3.50 19.67
N ARG A 96 -0.88 -2.85 20.52
CA ARG A 96 -2.10 -3.44 21.05
C ARG A 96 -3.34 -2.83 20.48
N SER A 97 -3.22 -1.67 19.89
CA SER A 97 -4.34 -1.01 19.23
C SER A 97 -3.82 -0.10 18.14
N ILE A 98 -4.67 0.16 17.16
CA ILE A 98 -4.37 1.06 16.06
C ILE A 98 -5.53 2.05 15.96
N LEU A 99 -5.21 3.34 16.05
CA LEU A 99 -6.18 4.39 15.82
C LEU A 99 -6.03 4.87 14.39
N VAL A 100 -7.10 4.78 13.63
CA VAL A 100 -7.11 5.22 12.24
C VAL A 100 -7.78 6.58 12.16
N VAL A 101 -7.06 7.56 11.66
CA VAL A 101 -7.60 8.91 11.47
C VAL A 101 -7.32 9.29 10.04
N GLY A 102 -8.33 9.38 9.23
CA GLY A 102 -8.22 9.74 7.83
C GLY A 102 -9.11 10.93 7.46
N GLY A 103 -9.10 11.30 6.19
CA GLY A 103 -9.92 12.41 5.70
C GLY A 103 -11.42 12.21 5.89
N GLU A 104 -11.88 10.96 5.77
CA GLU A 104 -13.28 10.63 5.92
C GLU A 104 -13.52 9.46 6.87
N ARG A 105 -12.48 8.86 7.42
CA ARG A 105 -12.60 7.68 8.25
C ARG A 105 -11.95 7.89 9.60
N PHE A 106 -12.60 7.31 10.58
CA PHE A 106 -12.07 7.23 11.92
C PHE A 106 -12.37 5.83 12.43
N GLY A 107 -11.39 5.17 12.96
CA GLY A 107 -11.58 3.81 13.45
C GLY A 107 -10.58 3.41 14.52
N LEU A 108 -10.91 2.37 15.25
CA LEU A 108 -10.04 1.81 16.27
C LEU A 108 -10.00 0.31 16.10
N VAL A 109 -8.80 -0.25 16.00
CA VAL A 109 -8.59 -1.69 16.01
C VAL A 109 -7.91 -2.04 17.31
N ARG A 110 -8.46 -3.00 18.04
CA ARG A 110 -7.85 -3.49 19.28
C ARG A 110 -7.55 -4.96 19.13
N PHE A 111 -6.38 -5.36 19.63
CA PHE A 111 -5.97 -6.76 19.58
C PHE A 111 -6.26 -7.41 20.93
N ALA A 112 -6.82 -8.61 20.90
CA ALA A 112 -6.96 -9.42 22.09
C ALA A 112 -5.58 -9.94 22.52
N ALA A 113 -5.52 -10.53 23.73
CA ALA A 113 -4.26 -11.05 24.25
C ALA A 113 -3.64 -12.12 23.36
N ASP A 114 -4.46 -12.85 22.59
CA ASP A 114 -3.99 -13.86 21.65
C ASP A 114 -3.64 -13.30 20.27
N GLY A 115 -3.75 -11.98 20.11
CA GLY A 115 -3.44 -11.32 18.84
C GLY A 115 -4.57 -11.26 17.83
N THR A 116 -5.76 -11.74 18.16
CA THR A 116 -6.92 -11.62 17.27
C THR A 116 -7.55 -10.22 17.37
N TYR A 117 -8.37 -9.83 16.39
CA TYR A 117 -9.04 -8.55 16.34
C TYR A 117 -10.45 -8.67 15.78
#